data_77f6da81aae275b23396f91ab678d52d
#
_entry.id   77f6da81aae275b23396f91ab678d52d
#
_cell.length_a   1.000
_cell.length_b   1.000
_cell.length_c   1.000
_cell.angle_alpha   90.00
_cell.angle_beta   90.00
_cell.angle_gamma   90.00
#
_symmetry.space_group_name_H-M   'P 1'
#
loop_
_entity.id
_entity.type
_entity.pdbx_description
1 polymer ?
#
loop_
_entity_poly.entity_id
_entity_poly.type
_entity_poly.pdbx_seq_one_letter_code
_entity_poly.pdbx_strand_id
1 'polypeptide(L)'
;MARSVTYSVVPRRNPSEKGTPPKYYAQAQARGDVSLRDMAERIQSTCTVHKSDVYAVLVALEDVIAEALQNGEIVRLGDLCTLQVSLSGKGAVTEEDYDVSLIKKKRVNFRPGRVLANALAGLNFTKVDIKYAKEEEEEEPDEEA
;
A
#
# COMPACT_ATOMS: atom_id res chain seq x y z
N MET A 1 12.49 -17.56 13.36
CA MET A 1 12.32 -17.63 11.90
C MET A 1 12.93 -16.39 11.24
N ALA A 2 13.67 -16.58 10.19
CA ALA A 2 14.19 -15.44 9.43
C ALA A 2 13.03 -14.66 8.81
N ARG A 3 13.05 -13.34 8.95
CA ARG A 3 12.06 -12.47 8.33
C ARG A 3 12.32 -12.39 6.83
N SER A 4 11.33 -12.70 6.00
CA SER A 4 11.43 -12.62 4.54
C SER A 4 10.10 -12.20 3.92
N VAL A 5 10.18 -11.48 2.82
CA VAL A 5 9.03 -11.16 1.98
C VAL A 5 8.85 -12.28 0.96
N THR A 6 7.66 -12.82 0.88
CA THR A 6 7.32 -13.83 -0.12
C THR A 6 7.00 -13.16 -1.47
N TYR A 7 7.49 -13.73 -2.55
CA TYR A 7 7.22 -13.25 -3.89
C TYR A 7 6.96 -14.40 -4.87
N SER A 8 6.18 -14.13 -5.89
CA SER A 8 6.01 -14.98 -7.04
C SER A 8 6.56 -14.32 -8.29
N VAL A 9 6.80 -15.12 -9.32
CA VAL A 9 7.28 -14.62 -10.61
C VAL A 9 6.11 -14.67 -11.60
N VAL A 10 5.77 -13.51 -12.16
CA VAL A 10 4.62 -13.36 -13.06
C VAL A 10 5.06 -12.82 -14.44
N PRO A 11 4.50 -13.34 -15.54
CA PRO A 11 4.76 -12.79 -16.86
C PRO A 11 4.03 -11.46 -17.04
N ARG A 12 4.72 -10.47 -17.62
CA ARG A 12 4.12 -9.18 -18.00
C ARG A 12 4.51 -8.86 -19.43
N ARG A 13 3.52 -8.48 -20.24
CA ARG A 13 3.72 -7.98 -21.60
C ARG A 13 3.78 -6.45 -21.58
N ASN A 14 4.69 -5.91 -22.39
CA ASN A 14 4.70 -4.47 -22.64
C ASN A 14 3.57 -4.13 -23.60
N PRO A 15 2.59 -3.31 -23.22
CA PRO A 15 1.48 -2.94 -24.09
C PRO A 15 1.91 -2.15 -25.36
N SER A 16 3.08 -1.49 -25.28
CA SER A 16 3.62 -0.70 -26.41
C SER A 16 4.35 -1.55 -27.46
N GLU A 17 4.71 -2.79 -27.12
CA GLU A 17 5.48 -3.69 -28.01
C GLU A 17 4.66 -4.94 -28.32
N LYS A 18 3.74 -4.81 -29.27
CA LYS A 18 2.95 -5.95 -29.75
C LYS A 18 3.87 -6.93 -30.49
N GLY A 19 4.02 -8.17 -29.95
CA GLY A 19 4.77 -9.23 -30.58
C GLY A 19 6.07 -9.64 -29.85
N THR A 20 6.52 -8.90 -28.85
CA THR A 20 7.62 -9.34 -27.98
C THR A 20 7.15 -10.37 -26.95
N PRO A 21 7.97 -11.40 -26.67
CA PRO A 21 7.64 -12.37 -25.64
C PRO A 21 7.53 -11.69 -24.26
N PRO A 22 6.67 -12.21 -23.34
CA PRO A 22 6.53 -11.65 -22.01
C PRO A 22 7.84 -11.77 -21.24
N LYS A 23 8.13 -10.73 -20.44
CA LYS A 23 9.21 -10.77 -19.45
C LYS A 23 8.64 -11.15 -18.08
N TYR A 24 9.43 -11.79 -17.26
CA TYR A 24 9.03 -12.23 -15.94
C TYR A 24 9.50 -11.26 -14.86
N TYR A 25 8.60 -10.91 -13.94
CA TYR A 25 8.85 -9.95 -12.87
C TYR A 25 8.46 -10.53 -11.53
N ALA A 26 9.19 -10.15 -10.49
CA ALA A 26 8.82 -10.47 -9.12
C ALA A 26 7.59 -9.65 -8.68
N GLN A 27 6.63 -10.31 -8.08
CA GLN A 27 5.46 -9.70 -7.45
C GLN A 27 5.40 -10.15 -6.01
N ALA A 28 5.37 -9.18 -5.07
CA ALA A 28 5.25 -9.48 -3.66
C ALA A 28 3.91 -10.18 -3.36
N GLN A 29 3.96 -11.22 -2.54
CA GLN A 29 2.79 -11.96 -2.06
C GLN A 29 2.62 -11.71 -0.56
N ALA A 30 1.45 -11.20 -0.16
CA ALA A 30 1.14 -10.98 1.25
C ALA A 30 0.95 -12.31 1.97
N ARG A 31 1.44 -12.40 3.21
CA ARG A 31 1.22 -13.57 4.08
C ARG A 31 -0.04 -13.44 4.93
N GLY A 32 -0.63 -12.26 4.99
CA GLY A 32 -1.79 -11.94 5.80
C GLY A 32 -1.81 -10.47 6.19
N ASP A 33 -2.76 -10.13 7.03
CA ASP A 33 -2.99 -8.78 7.51
C ASP A 33 -2.57 -8.65 8.98
N VAL A 34 -2.19 -7.44 9.37
CA VAL A 34 -1.97 -7.06 10.76
C VAL A 34 -2.94 -5.94 11.09
N SER A 35 -3.94 -6.24 11.92
CA SER A 35 -4.94 -5.27 12.37
C SER A 35 -4.41 -4.36 13.48
N LEU A 36 -5.13 -3.26 13.77
CA LEU A 36 -4.81 -2.41 14.92
C LEU A 36 -4.86 -3.20 16.25
N ARG A 37 -5.74 -4.17 16.34
CA ARG A 37 -5.83 -5.04 17.52
C ARG A 37 -4.59 -5.91 17.68
N ASP A 38 -4.09 -6.49 16.59
CA ASP A 38 -2.84 -7.24 16.56
C ASP A 38 -1.63 -6.38 16.90
N MET A 39 -1.63 -5.13 16.39
CA MET A 39 -0.59 -4.14 16.74
C MET A 39 -0.62 -3.82 18.24
N ALA A 40 -1.81 -3.61 18.82
CA ALA A 40 -1.97 -3.36 20.25
C ALA A 40 -1.44 -4.51 21.10
N GLU A 41 -1.69 -5.76 20.70
CA GLU A 41 -1.14 -6.97 21.38
C GLU A 41 0.39 -7.01 21.33
N ARG A 42 0.96 -6.73 20.16
CA ARG A 42 2.43 -6.70 20.00
C ARG A 42 3.07 -5.59 20.81
N ILE A 43 2.44 -4.42 20.88
CA ILE A 43 2.92 -3.29 21.68
C ILE A 43 2.83 -3.61 23.17
N GLN A 44 1.73 -4.20 23.64
CA GLN A 44 1.59 -4.61 25.04
C GLN A 44 2.70 -5.56 25.49
N SER A 45 3.18 -6.44 24.61
CA SER A 45 4.28 -7.35 24.95
C SER A 45 5.64 -6.65 25.12
N THR A 46 5.77 -5.40 24.68
CA THR A 46 7.03 -4.64 24.71
C THR A 46 7.02 -3.45 25.67
N CYS A 47 5.85 -3.12 26.24
CA CYS A 47 5.68 -1.98 27.15
C CYS A 47 4.74 -2.35 28.30
N THR A 48 4.64 -1.46 29.30
CA THR A 48 3.80 -1.67 30.50
C THR A 48 2.34 -1.24 30.33
N VAL A 49 1.99 -0.71 29.16
CA VAL A 49 0.63 -0.20 28.87
C VAL A 49 -0.29 -1.37 28.51
N HIS A 50 -1.51 -1.35 29.03
CA HIS A 50 -2.49 -2.38 28.78
C HIS A 50 -3.00 -2.36 27.33
N LYS A 51 -3.30 -3.52 26.76
CA LYS A 51 -3.76 -3.67 25.35
C LYS A 51 -4.94 -2.75 25.00
N SER A 52 -5.93 -2.64 25.90
CA SER A 52 -7.11 -1.79 25.67
C SER A 52 -6.75 -0.32 25.54
N ASP A 53 -5.80 0.16 26.34
CA ASP A 53 -5.36 1.56 26.31
C ASP A 53 -4.56 1.84 25.03
N VAL A 54 -3.69 0.91 24.63
CA VAL A 54 -2.96 1.00 23.36
C VAL A 54 -3.92 1.04 22.17
N TYR A 55 -4.92 0.14 22.17
CA TYR A 55 -5.93 0.13 21.11
C TYR A 55 -6.72 1.44 21.03
N ALA A 56 -7.14 1.97 22.15
CA ALA A 56 -7.83 3.26 22.21
C ALA A 56 -6.97 4.40 21.66
N VAL A 57 -5.68 4.44 21.98
CA VAL A 57 -4.74 5.43 21.44
C VAL A 57 -4.56 5.27 19.94
N LEU A 58 -4.45 4.05 19.42
CA LEU A 58 -4.32 3.81 17.98
C LEU A 58 -5.56 4.25 17.20
N VAL A 59 -6.76 4.00 17.72
CA VAL A 59 -8.02 4.49 17.13
C VAL A 59 -8.09 6.01 17.15
N ALA A 60 -7.74 6.62 18.28
CA ALA A 60 -7.68 8.10 18.38
C ALA A 60 -6.65 8.70 17.40
N LEU A 61 -5.55 8.02 17.15
CA LEU A 61 -4.55 8.44 16.16
C LEU A 61 -5.13 8.52 14.74
N GLU A 62 -5.98 7.57 14.35
CA GLU A 62 -6.66 7.61 13.04
C GLU A 62 -7.51 8.88 12.90
N ASP A 63 -8.29 9.22 13.93
CA ASP A 63 -9.14 10.41 13.92
C ASP A 63 -8.32 11.71 13.85
N VAL A 64 -7.26 11.80 14.63
CA VAL A 64 -6.35 12.97 14.64
C VAL A 64 -5.65 13.16 13.29
N ILE A 65 -5.21 12.07 12.66
CA ILE A 65 -4.60 12.13 11.32
C ILE A 65 -5.62 12.61 10.29
N ALA A 66 -6.83 12.06 10.32
CA ALA A 66 -7.90 12.47 9.41
C ALA A 66 -8.24 13.94 9.54
N GLU A 67 -8.38 14.44 10.76
CA GLU A 67 -8.64 15.85 11.05
C GLU A 67 -7.52 16.76 10.55
N ALA A 68 -6.27 16.42 10.83
CA ALA A 68 -5.11 17.19 10.38
C ALA A 68 -5.04 17.28 8.85
N LEU A 69 -5.29 16.18 8.13
CA LEU A 69 -5.31 16.17 6.68
C LEU A 69 -6.49 16.98 6.10
N GLN A 70 -7.65 16.97 6.76
CA GLN A 70 -8.79 17.80 6.38
C GLN A 70 -8.50 19.31 6.56
N ASN A 71 -7.70 19.65 7.56
CA ASN A 71 -7.23 21.02 7.78
C ASN A 71 -6.10 21.43 6.81
N GLY A 72 -5.66 20.55 5.93
CA GLY A 72 -4.58 20.83 4.99
C GLY A 72 -3.18 20.76 5.59
N GLU A 73 -3.04 20.18 6.77
CA GLU A 73 -1.76 20.05 7.46
C GLU A 73 -0.96 18.86 6.93
N ILE A 74 0.37 18.93 7.04
CA ILE A 74 1.26 17.82 6.78
C ILE A 74 1.42 17.01 8.05
N VAL A 75 1.02 15.75 8.02
CA VAL A 75 1.16 14.83 9.16
C VAL A 75 2.53 14.16 9.11
N ARG A 76 3.33 14.35 10.16
CA ARG A 76 4.61 13.68 10.34
C ARG A 76 4.53 12.77 11.55
N LEU A 77 4.55 11.47 11.31
CA LEU A 77 4.56 10.44 12.35
C LEU A 77 6.01 10.12 12.77
N GLY A 78 6.69 11.10 13.35
CA GLY A 78 8.08 10.96 13.75
C GLY A 78 8.97 10.51 12.60
N ASP A 79 9.77 9.47 12.82
CA ASP A 79 10.64 8.86 11.81
C ASP A 79 9.94 7.77 10.97
N LEU A 80 8.64 7.53 11.18
CA LEU A 80 7.90 6.48 10.50
C LEU A 80 7.51 6.88 9.08
N CYS A 81 6.73 7.95 8.94
CA CYS A 81 6.24 8.40 7.64
C CYS A 81 5.74 9.85 7.67
N THR A 82 5.49 10.37 6.49
CA THR A 82 4.83 11.67 6.27
C THR A 82 3.64 11.46 5.36
N LEU A 83 2.50 12.06 5.73
CA LEU A 83 1.26 12.05 4.96
C LEU A 83 0.91 13.49 4.56
N GLN A 84 0.51 13.67 3.32
CA GLN A 84 0.12 14.97 2.79
C GLN A 84 -0.98 14.80 1.72
N VAL A 85 -1.95 15.69 1.72
CA VAL A 85 -2.97 15.74 0.68
C VAL A 85 -2.37 16.31 -0.60
N SER A 86 -2.65 15.68 -1.71
CA SER A 86 -2.36 16.18 -3.06
C SER A 86 -3.64 16.27 -3.87
N LEU A 87 -3.69 17.26 -4.75
CA LEU A 87 -4.80 17.55 -5.61
C LEU A 87 -4.40 17.37 -7.07
N SER A 88 -5.31 16.88 -7.88
CA SER A 88 -5.16 16.86 -9.34
C SER A 88 -6.49 17.08 -10.03
N GLY A 89 -6.43 17.62 -11.25
CA GLY A 89 -7.63 17.93 -12.00
C GLY A 89 -7.29 18.55 -13.36
N LYS A 90 -8.21 19.36 -13.86
CA LYS A 90 -8.02 20.08 -15.12
C LYS A 90 -7.36 21.43 -14.85
N GLY A 91 -6.57 21.91 -15.81
CA GLY A 91 -6.04 23.27 -15.81
C GLY A 91 -7.04 24.28 -16.39
N ALA A 92 -6.89 25.55 -16.01
CA ALA A 92 -7.54 26.68 -16.64
C ALA A 92 -6.53 27.44 -17.52
N VAL A 93 -7.02 28.25 -18.46
CA VAL A 93 -6.15 29.04 -19.35
C VAL A 93 -5.51 30.21 -18.60
N THR A 94 -6.25 30.81 -17.66
CA THR A 94 -5.79 31.90 -16.80
C THR A 94 -5.99 31.54 -15.34
N GLU A 95 -5.29 32.23 -14.45
CA GLU A 95 -5.45 32.04 -13.01
C GLU A 95 -6.84 32.47 -12.55
N GLU A 96 -7.39 33.52 -13.14
CA GLU A 96 -8.72 34.07 -12.82
C GLU A 96 -9.86 33.14 -13.22
N ASP A 97 -9.66 32.34 -14.27
CA ASP A 97 -10.64 31.35 -14.75
C ASP A 97 -10.60 30.03 -13.93
N TYR A 98 -9.65 29.92 -13.00
CA TYR A 98 -9.54 28.69 -12.21
C TYR A 98 -10.63 28.63 -11.14
N ASP A 99 -11.40 27.54 -11.16
CA ASP A 99 -12.45 27.25 -10.20
C ASP A 99 -12.21 25.94 -9.46
N VAL A 100 -12.67 25.85 -8.23
CA VAL A 100 -12.57 24.66 -7.37
C VAL A 100 -13.15 23.41 -8.02
N SER A 101 -14.16 23.57 -8.90
CA SER A 101 -14.76 22.46 -9.65
C SER A 101 -13.78 21.76 -10.60
N LEU A 102 -12.65 22.37 -10.92
CA LEU A 102 -11.58 21.78 -11.72
C LEU A 102 -10.75 20.77 -10.95
N ILE A 103 -10.80 20.77 -9.62
CA ILE A 103 -10.18 19.74 -8.77
C ILE A 103 -10.99 18.45 -8.88
N LYS A 104 -10.44 17.44 -9.55
CA LYS A 104 -11.14 16.18 -9.81
C LYS A 104 -10.73 15.03 -8.89
N LYS A 105 -9.49 15.03 -8.43
CA LYS A 105 -8.95 13.95 -7.61
C LYS A 105 -8.22 14.50 -6.39
N LYS A 106 -8.48 13.85 -5.26
CA LYS A 106 -7.81 14.09 -3.98
C LYS A 106 -7.09 12.80 -3.61
N ARG A 107 -5.85 12.89 -3.21
CA ARG A 107 -5.03 11.73 -2.82
C ARG A 107 -4.26 12.05 -1.56
N VAL A 108 -3.96 11.04 -0.78
CA VAL A 108 -2.97 11.13 0.29
C VAL A 108 -1.66 10.58 -0.23
N ASN A 109 -0.64 11.43 -0.25
CA ASN A 109 0.72 11.02 -0.58
C ASN A 109 1.38 10.49 0.68
N PHE A 110 1.91 9.28 0.60
CA PHE A 110 2.68 8.62 1.63
C PHE A 110 4.16 8.72 1.30
N ARG A 111 4.96 9.18 2.26
CA ARG A 111 6.42 9.17 2.15
C ARG A 111 6.99 8.41 3.33
N PRO A 112 7.73 7.31 3.11
CA PRO A 112 8.35 6.57 4.19
C PRO A 112 9.43 7.40 4.87
N GLY A 113 9.50 7.29 6.20
CA GLY A 113 10.56 7.86 7.01
C GLY A 113 11.75 6.92 7.13
N ARG A 114 12.72 7.33 7.95
CA ARG A 114 13.96 6.57 8.17
C ARG A 114 13.74 5.17 8.71
N VAL A 115 12.78 4.98 9.61
CA VAL A 115 12.46 3.66 10.19
C VAL A 115 12.04 2.66 9.12
N LEU A 116 11.15 3.05 8.22
CA LEU A 116 10.70 2.19 7.13
C LEU A 116 11.79 1.98 6.07
N ALA A 117 12.54 3.02 5.72
CA ALA A 117 13.65 2.92 4.78
C ALA A 117 14.71 1.92 5.26
N ASN A 118 15.07 1.97 6.55
CA ASN A 118 16.01 1.04 7.15
C ASN A 118 15.46 -0.40 7.21
N ALA A 119 14.16 -0.57 7.48
CA ALA A 119 13.52 -1.87 7.49
C ALA A 119 13.55 -2.52 6.10
N LEU A 120 13.34 -1.74 5.03
CA LEU A 120 13.38 -2.23 3.65
C LEU A 120 14.79 -2.59 3.17
N ALA A 121 15.82 -1.92 3.65
CA ALA A 121 17.21 -2.17 3.25
C ALA A 121 17.71 -3.57 3.63
N GLY A 122 17.14 -4.19 4.68
CA GLY A 122 17.55 -5.50 5.19
C GLY A 122 16.59 -6.64 4.85
N LEU A 123 15.73 -6.50 3.82
CA LEU A 123 14.76 -7.52 3.46
C LEU A 123 15.41 -8.76 2.82
N ASN A 124 14.97 -9.93 3.28
CA ASN A 124 15.20 -11.21 2.60
C ASN A 124 13.98 -11.59 1.76
N PHE A 125 14.18 -12.39 0.74
CA PHE A 125 13.13 -12.79 -0.20
C PHE A 125 13.01 -14.31 -0.27
N THR A 126 11.78 -14.81 -0.27
CA THR A 126 11.48 -16.24 -0.45
C THR A 126 10.48 -16.40 -1.59
N LYS A 127 10.85 -17.17 -2.61
CA LYS A 127 9.97 -17.47 -3.74
C LYS A 127 8.86 -18.41 -3.30
N VAL A 128 7.63 -18.12 -3.74
CA VAL A 128 6.45 -18.97 -3.55
C VAL A 128 5.74 -19.16 -4.88
N ASP A 129 5.06 -20.31 -5.05
CA ASP A 129 4.24 -20.57 -6.22
C ASP A 129 2.86 -19.91 -6.07
N ILE A 130 2.33 -19.41 -7.18
CA ILE A 130 0.96 -18.90 -7.23
C ILE A 130 0.02 -20.09 -7.40
N LYS A 131 -0.72 -20.44 -6.35
CA LYS A 131 -1.69 -21.54 -6.41
C LYS A 131 -2.96 -21.22 -7.20
N TYR A 132 -3.24 -19.92 -7.45
CA TYR A 132 -4.50 -19.47 -8.05
C TYR A 132 -4.46 -19.30 -9.58
N ALA A 133 -3.31 -19.34 -10.21
CA ALA A 133 -3.19 -19.17 -11.67
C ALA A 133 -3.41 -20.47 -12.47
N LYS A 134 -3.65 -21.61 -11.80
CA LYS A 134 -3.84 -22.91 -12.47
C LYS A 134 -5.31 -23.31 -12.68
N GLU A 135 -6.26 -22.59 -12.11
CA GLU A 135 -7.69 -22.94 -12.22
C GLU A 135 -8.41 -22.26 -13.41
N GLU A 136 -7.77 -21.28 -14.07
CA GLU A 136 -8.37 -20.58 -15.22
C GLU A 136 -7.96 -21.13 -16.61
N GLU A 137 -7.05 -22.11 -16.67
CA GLU A 137 -6.60 -22.71 -17.95
C GLU A 137 -7.24 -24.07 -18.26
N GLU A 138 -8.12 -24.63 -17.43
CA GLU A 138 -8.74 -25.96 -17.64
C GLU A 138 -10.24 -25.95 -18.03
N GLU A 139 -10.82 -24.81 -18.37
CA GLU A 139 -12.18 -24.78 -18.96
C GLU A 139 -12.14 -24.19 -20.38
N GLU A 140 -11.53 -24.90 -21.33
CA GLU A 140 -12.03 -24.86 -22.70
C GLU A 140 -13.16 -25.91 -22.81
N PRO A 141 -14.38 -25.49 -23.11
CA PRO A 141 -15.42 -26.44 -23.43
C PRO A 141 -15.08 -27.08 -24.79
N ASP A 142 -14.97 -28.40 -24.81
CA ASP A 142 -15.02 -29.18 -26.01
C ASP A 142 -16.34 -28.86 -26.75
N GLU A 143 -16.27 -28.05 -27.79
CA GLU A 143 -17.33 -27.97 -28.79
C GLU A 143 -17.20 -29.24 -29.64
N GLU A 144 -17.93 -30.26 -29.26
CA GLU A 144 -18.34 -31.27 -30.23
C GLU A 144 -19.48 -30.70 -31.09
N ALA A 145 -19.17 -30.63 -32.36
CA ALA A 145 -20.14 -30.35 -33.41
C ALA A 145 -21.17 -31.49 -33.57
#